data_2b1af6539c4414434b5ab6a29a2dcb69
#
_entry.id   2b1af6539c4414434b5ab6a29a2dcb69
#
_cell.length_a   1.000
_cell.length_b   1.000
_cell.length_c   1.000
_cell.angle_alpha   90.00
_cell.angle_beta   90.00
_cell.angle_gamma   90.00
#
_symmetry.space_group_name_H-M   'P 1'
#
loop_
_entity.id
_entity.type
_entity.pdbx_description
1 polymer ?
#
loop_
_entity_poly.entity_id
_entity_poly.type
_entity_poly.pdbx_seq_one_letter_code
_entity_poly.pdbx_strand_id
1 'polypeptide(L)'
;LLAATMTILPYTSGAFSSEHPGCSGDCRECHKLEKKDAEALIKKLNPQLTVLEVKQAPVKSLWQIDVDAGEGKRGPIFLDFSKKNLLVIQQIIPVDSIGKPAPQRKIDFSKLPLQSAVAVGPKNAKKKIAVFTDPDCPYCRKLHDEMKKVLEKRKDTAFYVFLRPLPMHKDAFKKSEAILCDKAKALALLDDAMAGKTLPEPSCSTAKEQVEKNNALADSLEFRGTPTMVRGDGLVNSGYLPAEQLSAWIDGK
;
A
#
# COMPACT_ATOMS: atom_id res chain seq x y z
N LEU A 1 -13.60 41.47 71.21
CA LEU A 1 -14.20 41.03 69.92
C LEU A 1 -13.45 41.75 68.81
N LEU A 2 -12.40 41.09 68.20
CA LEU A 2 -11.71 41.55 67.00
C LEU A 2 -12.41 40.93 65.79
N ALA A 3 -12.97 41.74 64.94
CA ALA A 3 -13.49 41.31 63.64
C ALA A 3 -12.34 41.32 62.62
N ALA A 4 -11.97 40.16 62.14
CA ALA A 4 -11.02 40.00 61.04
C ALA A 4 -11.78 40.16 59.71
N THR A 5 -11.51 41.24 58.99
CA THR A 5 -11.98 41.44 57.61
C THR A 5 -11.12 40.68 56.66
N MET A 6 -11.70 39.67 56.04
CA MET A 6 -11.08 38.84 55.00
C MET A 6 -11.24 39.50 53.64
N THR A 7 -10.17 40.14 53.16
CA THR A 7 -10.09 40.74 51.81
C THR A 7 -9.98 39.63 50.77
N ILE A 8 -11.00 39.40 49.98
CA ILE A 8 -11.01 38.51 48.80
C ILE A 8 -10.36 39.29 47.66
N LEU A 9 -9.15 38.90 47.29
CA LEU A 9 -8.51 39.34 46.05
C LEU A 9 -9.22 38.69 44.85
N PRO A 10 -9.59 39.47 43.82
CA PRO A 10 -10.16 38.87 42.61
C PRO A 10 -9.04 38.12 41.88
N TYR A 11 -9.23 36.80 41.70
CA TYR A 11 -8.47 36.02 40.77
C TYR A 11 -8.77 36.52 39.36
N THR A 12 -7.86 37.30 38.79
CA THR A 12 -7.91 37.59 37.35
C THR A 12 -7.40 36.33 36.65
N SER A 13 -8.35 35.57 36.10
CA SER A 13 -8.05 34.56 35.09
C SER A 13 -7.38 35.28 33.91
N GLY A 14 -6.06 35.20 33.86
CA GLY A 14 -5.30 35.61 32.68
C GLY A 14 -5.76 34.78 31.49
N ALA A 15 -6.67 35.32 30.72
CA ALA A 15 -6.98 34.81 29.40
C ALA A 15 -5.64 34.87 28.63
N PHE A 16 -5.24 33.75 28.05
CA PHE A 16 -4.16 33.69 27.06
C PHE A 16 -4.51 34.64 25.90
N SER A 17 -4.14 35.91 26.01
CA SER A 17 -4.12 36.81 24.87
C SER A 17 -2.92 36.44 24.02
N SER A 18 -3.11 35.56 23.03
CA SER A 18 -2.17 35.46 21.92
C SER A 18 -2.20 36.80 21.20
N GLU A 19 -1.10 37.49 21.14
CA GLU A 19 -0.92 38.80 20.43
C GLU A 19 -1.04 38.67 18.90
N HIS A 20 -1.54 37.54 18.39
CA HIS A 20 -1.93 37.40 17.00
C HIS A 20 -3.44 37.36 16.90
N PRO A 21 -4.06 38.25 16.09
CA PRO A 21 -5.48 38.16 15.81
C PRO A 21 -5.75 36.77 15.24
N GLY A 22 -6.42 35.92 16.02
CA GLY A 22 -6.81 34.59 15.57
C GLY A 22 -7.59 34.70 14.28
N CYS A 23 -7.42 33.76 13.34
CA CYS A 23 -8.21 33.73 12.15
C CYS A 23 -9.69 33.69 12.52
N SER A 24 -10.46 34.74 12.19
CA SER A 24 -11.90 34.82 12.42
C SER A 24 -12.71 34.04 11.36
N GLY A 25 -12.01 33.39 10.39
CA GLY A 25 -12.60 32.69 9.26
C GLY A 25 -12.09 31.25 9.07
N ASP A 26 -12.36 30.68 7.90
CA ASP A 26 -11.83 29.37 7.51
C ASP A 26 -10.30 29.41 7.48
N CYS A 27 -9.65 28.46 8.17
CA CYS A 27 -8.18 28.33 8.19
C CYS A 27 -7.55 28.29 6.79
N ARG A 28 -8.34 27.95 5.76
CA ARG A 28 -7.94 27.93 4.35
C ARG A 28 -7.62 29.31 3.80
N GLU A 29 -8.24 30.33 4.32
CA GLU A 29 -8.04 31.72 3.85
C GLU A 29 -6.84 32.36 4.54
N CYS A 30 -6.60 31.99 5.81
CA CYS A 30 -5.54 32.58 6.64
C CYS A 30 -4.16 31.93 6.43
N HIS A 31 -4.12 30.65 6.09
CA HIS A 31 -2.87 29.89 5.91
C HIS A 31 -2.71 29.48 4.47
N LYS A 32 -1.61 29.93 3.85
CA LYS A 32 -1.25 29.58 2.48
C LYS A 32 0.16 28.96 2.47
N LEU A 33 0.31 27.90 1.70
CA LEU A 33 1.60 27.30 1.39
C LEU A 33 1.70 27.16 -0.13
N GLU A 34 2.58 27.94 -0.73
CA GLU A 34 2.84 27.83 -2.15
C GLU A 34 3.76 26.63 -2.43
N LYS A 35 3.60 26.02 -3.59
CA LYS A 35 4.41 24.87 -4.00
C LYS A 35 5.91 25.18 -3.93
N LYS A 36 6.32 26.39 -4.35
CA LYS A 36 7.71 26.87 -4.30
C LYS A 36 8.29 26.84 -2.87
N ASP A 37 7.50 27.23 -1.87
CA ASP A 37 7.94 27.24 -0.47
C ASP A 37 8.06 25.82 0.07
N ALA A 38 7.10 24.95 -0.29
CA ALA A 38 7.16 23.53 0.04
C ALA A 38 8.39 22.86 -0.59
N GLU A 39 8.70 23.14 -1.84
CA GLU A 39 9.89 22.62 -2.53
C GLU A 39 11.18 23.03 -1.82
N ALA A 40 11.27 24.29 -1.39
CA ALA A 40 12.44 24.78 -0.65
C ALA A 40 12.64 24.06 0.70
N LEU A 41 11.54 23.75 1.40
CA LEU A 41 11.59 23.00 2.67
C LEU A 41 11.93 21.52 2.43
N ILE A 42 11.29 20.88 1.47
CA ILE A 42 11.50 19.45 1.17
C ILE A 42 12.92 19.18 0.67
N LYS A 43 13.50 20.08 -0.13
CA LYS A 43 14.90 19.96 -0.58
C LYS A 43 15.90 20.03 0.57
N LYS A 44 15.61 20.76 1.65
CA LYS A 44 16.45 20.76 2.86
C LYS A 44 16.38 19.43 3.60
N LEU A 45 15.23 18.76 3.58
CA LEU A 45 15.06 17.43 4.18
C LEU A 45 15.78 16.35 3.35
N ASN A 46 15.51 16.31 2.05
CA ASN A 46 16.17 15.42 1.10
C ASN A 46 16.16 16.04 -0.31
N PRO A 47 17.33 16.36 -0.89
CA PRO A 47 17.43 16.95 -2.23
C PRO A 47 16.86 16.11 -3.37
N GLN A 48 16.73 14.79 -3.17
CA GLN A 48 16.22 13.87 -4.18
C GLN A 48 14.68 13.85 -4.27
N LEU A 49 13.99 14.42 -3.27
CA LEU A 49 12.53 14.46 -3.27
C LEU A 49 12.02 15.55 -4.22
N THR A 50 11.03 15.18 -5.03
CA THR A 50 10.30 16.10 -5.90
C THR A 50 8.89 16.34 -5.35
N VAL A 51 8.50 17.59 -5.15
CA VAL A 51 7.13 17.94 -4.72
C VAL A 51 6.20 17.84 -5.93
N LEU A 52 5.22 16.95 -5.84
CA LEU A 52 4.18 16.77 -6.85
C LEU A 52 3.04 17.76 -6.65
N GLU A 53 2.46 17.77 -5.47
CA GLU A 53 1.29 18.57 -5.12
C GLU A 53 1.39 19.08 -3.67
N VAL A 54 0.76 20.24 -3.41
CA VAL A 54 0.55 20.80 -2.08
C VAL A 54 -0.94 21.05 -1.92
N LYS A 55 -1.51 20.48 -0.88
CA LYS A 55 -2.93 20.62 -0.54
C LYS A 55 -3.15 20.61 0.98
N GLN A 56 -4.35 20.94 1.41
CA GLN A 56 -4.69 20.76 2.81
C GLN A 56 -4.84 19.27 3.14
N ALA A 57 -4.31 18.89 4.31
CA ALA A 57 -4.47 17.53 4.80
C ALA A 57 -5.92 17.27 5.25
N PRO A 58 -6.36 15.99 5.29
CA PRO A 58 -7.62 15.61 5.92
C PRO A 58 -7.71 16.00 7.41
N VAL A 59 -6.55 16.14 8.06
CA VAL A 59 -6.44 16.61 9.44
C VAL A 59 -6.29 18.12 9.43
N LYS A 60 -7.12 18.82 10.22
CA LYS A 60 -7.06 20.28 10.34
C LYS A 60 -5.69 20.75 10.79
N SER A 61 -5.31 21.95 10.37
CA SER A 61 -4.04 22.61 10.70
C SER A 61 -2.76 21.97 10.13
N LEU A 62 -2.92 21.09 9.14
CA LEU A 62 -1.81 20.48 8.40
C LEU A 62 -1.94 20.73 6.90
N TRP A 63 -0.80 20.98 6.26
CA TRP A 63 -0.61 20.85 4.82
C TRP A 63 -0.18 19.42 4.49
N GLN A 64 -0.68 18.88 3.40
CA GLN A 64 -0.18 17.66 2.79
C GLN A 64 0.66 18.03 1.57
N ILE A 65 1.90 17.55 1.56
CA ILE A 65 2.87 17.72 0.48
C ILE A 65 3.11 16.34 -0.11
N ASP A 66 2.57 16.06 -1.27
CA ASP A 66 2.80 14.81 -1.97
C ASP A 66 4.17 14.86 -2.65
N VAL A 67 5.03 13.92 -2.35
CA VAL A 67 6.41 13.86 -2.86
C VAL A 67 6.67 12.59 -3.65
N ASP A 68 7.60 12.67 -4.60
CA ASP A 68 8.17 11.55 -5.34
C ASP A 68 9.65 11.42 -4.97
N ALA A 69 10.03 10.23 -4.51
CA ALA A 69 11.40 9.87 -4.16
C ALA A 69 12.14 9.15 -5.30
N GLY A 70 11.55 9.12 -6.49
CA GLY A 70 12.04 8.35 -7.64
C GLY A 70 11.55 6.89 -7.61
N GLU A 71 11.73 6.21 -8.75
CA GLU A 71 11.34 4.79 -8.92
C GLU A 71 9.88 4.48 -8.53
N GLY A 72 8.96 5.45 -8.70
CA GLY A 72 7.55 5.28 -8.34
C GLY A 72 7.25 5.34 -6.83
N LYS A 73 8.23 5.65 -6.01
CA LYS A 73 8.06 5.78 -4.55
C LYS A 73 7.46 7.14 -4.22
N ARG A 74 6.14 7.18 -4.06
CA ARG A 74 5.38 8.38 -3.72
C ARG A 74 4.79 8.27 -2.33
N GLY A 75 4.71 9.41 -1.64
CA GLY A 75 4.07 9.47 -0.33
C GLY A 75 3.83 10.90 0.15
N PRO A 76 2.96 11.09 1.13
CA PRO A 76 2.71 12.38 1.72
C PRO A 76 3.71 12.70 2.84
N ILE A 77 4.12 13.96 2.92
CA ILE A 77 4.76 14.58 4.07
C ILE A 77 3.81 15.68 4.54
N PHE A 78 3.67 15.85 5.83
CA PHE A 78 2.77 16.85 6.40
C PHE A 78 3.56 17.98 7.04
N LEU A 79 3.07 19.20 6.88
CA LEU A 79 3.63 20.42 7.48
C LEU A 79 2.54 21.08 8.31
N ASP A 80 2.83 21.47 9.55
CA ASP A 80 1.91 22.23 10.36
C ASP A 80 1.71 23.66 9.81
N PHE A 81 0.57 24.28 10.11
CA PHE A 81 0.27 25.64 9.63
C PHE A 81 1.23 26.69 10.18
N SER A 82 1.92 26.40 11.29
CA SER A 82 2.99 27.26 11.82
C SER A 82 4.28 27.17 11.01
N LYS A 83 4.38 26.21 10.09
CA LYS A 83 5.56 25.91 9.26
C LYS A 83 6.81 25.54 10.06
N LYS A 84 6.63 25.09 11.31
CA LYS A 84 7.73 24.72 12.21
C LYS A 84 8.02 23.23 12.24
N ASN A 85 7.02 22.39 11.97
CA ASN A 85 7.16 20.95 12.13
C ASN A 85 6.76 20.21 10.85
N LEU A 86 7.66 19.36 10.35
CA LEU A 86 7.36 18.34 9.34
C LEU A 86 7.02 17.01 10.03
N LEU A 87 5.93 16.39 9.61
CA LEU A 87 5.49 15.11 10.12
C LEU A 87 5.51 14.08 8.99
N VAL A 88 6.18 12.97 9.23
CA VAL A 88 6.17 11.80 8.34
C VAL A 88 5.24 10.78 8.98
N ILE A 89 4.02 10.68 8.46
CA ILE A 89 2.94 9.85 9.01
C ILE A 89 2.73 8.66 8.07
N GLN A 90 2.73 7.47 8.61
CA GLN A 90 2.48 6.26 7.82
C GLN A 90 1.02 6.14 7.39
N GLN A 91 0.08 6.53 8.26
CA GLN A 91 -1.35 6.40 7.99
C GLN A 91 -2.16 7.39 8.81
N ILE A 92 -3.20 7.97 8.19
CA ILE A 92 -4.26 8.70 8.87
C ILE A 92 -5.52 7.83 8.86
N ILE A 93 -6.02 7.47 10.03
CA ILE A 93 -7.21 6.63 10.19
C ILE A 93 -8.35 7.53 10.70
N PRO A 94 -9.43 7.73 9.92
CA PRO A 94 -10.62 8.41 10.42
C PRO A 94 -11.22 7.67 11.61
N VAL A 95 -11.52 8.38 12.69
CA VAL A 95 -12.04 7.76 13.93
C VAL A 95 -13.35 7.00 13.69
N ASP A 96 -14.20 7.53 12.83
CA ASP A 96 -15.47 6.91 12.45
C ASP A 96 -15.32 5.67 11.58
N SER A 97 -14.13 5.38 11.07
CA SER A 97 -13.80 4.14 10.33
C SER A 97 -13.31 3.01 11.24
N ILE A 98 -12.98 3.32 12.50
CA ILE A 98 -12.49 2.31 13.45
C ILE A 98 -13.58 1.28 13.72
N GLY A 99 -13.24 0.00 13.58
CA GLY A 99 -14.18 -1.11 13.75
C GLY A 99 -15.13 -1.36 12.58
N LYS A 100 -15.08 -0.52 11.52
CA LYS A 100 -15.81 -0.79 10.28
C LYS A 100 -14.92 -1.58 9.32
N PRO A 101 -15.48 -2.47 8.51
CA PRO A 101 -14.73 -3.10 7.42
C PRO A 101 -14.11 -2.03 6.52
N ALA A 102 -12.85 -2.20 6.15
CA ALA A 102 -12.22 -1.31 5.18
C ALA A 102 -13.05 -1.25 3.89
N PRO A 103 -13.14 -0.09 3.22
CA PRO A 103 -13.84 0.03 1.94
C PRO A 103 -13.32 -1.03 0.98
N GLN A 104 -14.24 -1.86 0.47
CA GLN A 104 -13.87 -2.92 -0.45
C GLN A 104 -13.47 -2.30 -1.79
N ARG A 105 -12.20 -2.45 -2.13
CA ARG A 105 -11.69 -2.00 -3.42
C ARG A 105 -12.03 -3.01 -4.51
N LYS A 106 -12.51 -2.52 -5.64
CA LYS A 106 -12.74 -3.34 -6.84
C LYS A 106 -11.99 -2.79 -8.03
N ILE A 107 -11.50 -3.69 -8.87
CA ILE A 107 -10.91 -3.39 -10.17
C ILE A 107 -11.65 -4.20 -11.26
N ASP A 108 -11.42 -3.84 -12.51
CA ASP A 108 -11.94 -4.62 -13.63
C ASP A 108 -11.06 -5.87 -13.86
N PHE A 109 -11.51 -7.01 -13.36
CA PHE A 109 -10.78 -8.28 -13.47
C PHE A 109 -10.59 -8.72 -14.93
N SER A 110 -11.49 -8.35 -15.85
CA SER A 110 -11.41 -8.74 -17.27
C SER A 110 -10.21 -8.14 -18.00
N LYS A 111 -9.64 -7.03 -17.46
CA LYS A 111 -8.46 -6.37 -18.00
C LYS A 111 -7.14 -7.01 -17.57
N LEU A 112 -7.18 -7.98 -16.66
CA LEU A 112 -5.96 -8.66 -16.23
C LEU A 112 -5.49 -9.66 -17.31
N PRO A 113 -4.22 -9.62 -17.73
CA PRO A 113 -3.66 -10.49 -18.77
C PRO A 113 -3.36 -11.89 -18.20
N LEU A 114 -4.39 -12.68 -17.85
CA LEU A 114 -4.24 -13.97 -17.18
C LEU A 114 -3.34 -14.96 -17.94
N GLN A 115 -3.23 -14.83 -19.25
CA GLN A 115 -2.35 -15.66 -20.09
C GLN A 115 -0.86 -15.46 -19.84
N SER A 116 -0.48 -14.35 -19.21
CA SER A 116 0.91 -14.05 -18.82
C SER A 116 1.25 -14.47 -17.39
N ALA A 117 0.28 -14.95 -16.63
CA ALA A 117 0.44 -15.40 -15.27
C ALA A 117 0.79 -16.91 -15.21
N VAL A 118 1.41 -17.33 -14.13
CA VAL A 118 1.58 -18.75 -13.81
C VAL A 118 0.27 -19.27 -13.25
N ALA A 119 -0.37 -20.20 -13.97
CA ALA A 119 -1.63 -20.79 -13.55
C ALA A 119 -1.41 -21.92 -12.52
N VAL A 120 -2.13 -21.85 -11.40
CA VAL A 120 -2.07 -22.81 -10.30
C VAL A 120 -3.50 -23.35 -10.06
N GLY A 121 -3.73 -24.61 -10.37
CA GLY A 121 -5.04 -25.25 -10.24
C GLY A 121 -5.66 -25.68 -11.57
N PRO A 122 -6.92 -26.10 -11.58
CA PRO A 122 -7.59 -26.64 -12.79
C PRO A 122 -7.75 -25.58 -13.89
N LYS A 123 -7.45 -25.94 -15.13
CA LYS A 123 -7.58 -25.04 -16.31
C LYS A 123 -9.01 -24.51 -16.50
N ASN A 124 -10.03 -25.34 -16.19
CA ASN A 124 -11.45 -25.02 -16.40
C ASN A 124 -12.14 -24.51 -15.11
N ALA A 125 -11.38 -23.98 -14.17
CA ALA A 125 -11.93 -23.44 -12.94
C ALA A 125 -12.91 -22.30 -13.19
N LYS A 126 -14.07 -22.37 -12.53
CA LYS A 126 -15.11 -21.33 -12.62
C LYS A 126 -14.72 -20.07 -11.84
N LYS A 127 -14.00 -20.25 -10.71
CA LYS A 127 -13.53 -19.17 -9.85
C LYS A 127 -12.06 -18.89 -10.14
N LYS A 128 -11.79 -17.70 -10.63
CA LYS A 128 -10.43 -17.26 -10.98
C LYS A 128 -9.99 -16.18 -10.02
N ILE A 129 -8.79 -16.33 -9.49
CA ILE A 129 -8.16 -15.37 -8.59
C ILE A 129 -6.81 -14.96 -9.17
N ALA A 130 -6.59 -13.68 -9.39
CA ALA A 130 -5.27 -13.17 -9.71
C ALA A 130 -4.51 -12.91 -8.40
N VAL A 131 -3.23 -13.26 -8.38
CA VAL A 131 -2.36 -13.13 -7.20
C VAL A 131 -1.07 -12.43 -7.61
N PHE A 132 -0.84 -11.23 -7.11
CA PHE A 132 0.42 -10.53 -7.26
C PHE A 132 1.33 -10.91 -6.10
N THR A 133 2.45 -11.54 -6.40
CA THR A 133 3.29 -12.21 -5.41
C THR A 133 4.78 -11.95 -5.64
N ASP A 134 5.55 -12.03 -4.57
CA ASP A 134 6.99 -11.91 -4.56
C ASP A 134 7.60 -13.18 -3.96
N PRO A 135 8.53 -13.87 -4.66
CA PRO A 135 9.07 -15.14 -4.20
C PRO A 135 9.91 -15.05 -2.90
N ASP A 136 10.37 -13.86 -2.52
CA ASP A 136 11.12 -13.66 -1.30
C ASP A 136 10.31 -13.04 -0.15
N CYS A 137 9.05 -12.65 -0.43
CA CYS A 137 8.16 -12.14 0.59
C CYS A 137 7.65 -13.27 1.52
N PRO A 138 7.87 -13.18 2.85
CA PRO A 138 7.44 -14.23 3.79
C PRO A 138 5.93 -14.48 3.78
N TYR A 139 5.12 -13.43 3.62
CA TYR A 139 3.66 -13.55 3.56
C TYR A 139 3.18 -14.15 2.23
N CYS A 140 3.93 -13.95 1.14
CA CYS A 140 3.63 -14.58 -0.14
C CYS A 140 3.87 -16.09 -0.07
N ARG A 141 4.95 -16.53 0.56
CA ARG A 141 5.24 -17.95 0.80
C ARG A 141 4.14 -18.60 1.62
N LYS A 142 3.73 -17.97 2.73
CA LYS A 142 2.59 -18.45 3.53
C LYS A 142 1.31 -18.54 2.71
N LEU A 143 0.99 -17.51 1.92
CA LEU A 143 -0.21 -17.53 1.08
C LEU A 143 -0.15 -18.67 0.04
N HIS A 144 1.02 -18.93 -0.54
CA HIS A 144 1.20 -20.01 -1.52
C HIS A 144 0.86 -21.39 -0.92
N ASP A 145 1.27 -21.64 0.32
CA ASP A 145 0.90 -22.87 1.05
C ASP A 145 -0.61 -22.95 1.32
N GLU A 146 -1.25 -21.82 1.69
CA GLU A 146 -2.69 -21.78 1.90
C GLU A 146 -3.47 -21.98 0.57
N MET A 147 -2.98 -21.46 -0.54
CA MET A 147 -3.55 -21.71 -1.87
C MET A 147 -3.55 -23.20 -2.19
N LYS A 148 -2.47 -23.93 -1.89
CA LYS A 148 -2.39 -25.38 -2.09
C LYS A 148 -3.44 -26.11 -1.27
N LYS A 149 -3.59 -25.78 0.03
CA LYS A 149 -4.61 -26.35 0.91
C LYS A 149 -6.02 -26.11 0.40
N VAL A 150 -6.28 -24.92 -0.16
CA VAL A 150 -7.57 -24.60 -0.80
C VAL A 150 -7.80 -25.49 -2.02
N LEU A 151 -6.79 -25.65 -2.90
CA LEU A 151 -6.90 -26.46 -4.12
C LEU A 151 -7.04 -27.97 -3.88
N GLU A 152 -6.56 -28.47 -2.75
CA GLU A 152 -6.81 -29.86 -2.33
C GLU A 152 -8.32 -30.12 -2.18
N LYS A 153 -9.04 -29.16 -1.60
CA LYS A 153 -10.47 -29.26 -1.28
C LYS A 153 -11.39 -28.73 -2.39
N ARG A 154 -10.86 -27.89 -3.29
CA ARG A 154 -11.65 -27.17 -4.30
C ARG A 154 -11.13 -27.43 -5.71
N LYS A 155 -12.01 -27.94 -6.55
CA LYS A 155 -11.72 -28.18 -7.98
C LYS A 155 -12.36 -27.11 -8.89
N ASP A 156 -13.10 -26.16 -8.31
CA ASP A 156 -13.74 -25.05 -9.00
C ASP A 156 -12.91 -23.76 -9.05
N THR A 157 -11.73 -23.76 -8.46
CA THR A 157 -10.89 -22.56 -8.23
C THR A 157 -9.53 -22.71 -8.92
N ALA A 158 -9.04 -21.62 -9.51
CA ALA A 158 -7.65 -21.51 -10.00
C ALA A 158 -7.08 -20.14 -9.64
N PHE A 159 -5.78 -20.12 -9.34
CA PHE A 159 -5.01 -18.92 -9.09
C PHE A 159 -4.11 -18.60 -10.28
N TYR A 160 -4.05 -17.32 -10.65
CA TYR A 160 -3.21 -16.79 -11.72
C TYR A 160 -2.16 -15.88 -11.08
N VAL A 161 -0.94 -16.38 -10.99
CA VAL A 161 0.15 -15.78 -10.21
C VAL A 161 0.97 -14.86 -11.10
N PHE A 162 0.93 -13.56 -10.79
CA PHE A 162 1.75 -12.52 -11.37
C PHE A 162 2.96 -12.28 -10.48
N LEU A 163 4.16 -12.49 -11.00
CA LEU A 163 5.40 -12.25 -10.26
C LEU A 163 5.63 -10.73 -10.18
N ARG A 164 5.64 -10.22 -8.96
CA ARG A 164 5.88 -8.82 -8.62
C ARG A 164 6.97 -8.70 -7.56
N PRO A 165 8.24 -8.83 -7.94
CA PRO A 165 9.36 -8.66 -7.02
C PRO A 165 9.40 -7.21 -6.49
N LEU A 166 9.56 -7.09 -5.16
CA LEU A 166 9.67 -5.79 -4.49
C LEU A 166 11.15 -5.37 -4.41
N PRO A 167 11.46 -4.08 -4.53
CA PRO A 167 12.85 -3.58 -4.57
C PRO A 167 13.69 -3.94 -3.34
N MET A 168 13.06 -4.19 -2.19
CA MET A 168 13.74 -4.58 -0.95
C MET A 168 14.23 -6.03 -0.95
N HIS A 169 13.73 -6.88 -1.86
CA HIS A 169 14.09 -8.30 -1.97
C HIS A 169 15.07 -8.50 -3.14
N LYS A 170 16.35 -8.53 -2.83
CA LYS A 170 17.45 -8.48 -3.84
C LYS A 170 17.39 -9.58 -4.91
N ASP A 171 16.98 -10.80 -4.52
CA ASP A 171 16.98 -11.95 -5.42
C ASP A 171 15.62 -12.22 -6.08
N ALA A 172 14.58 -11.53 -5.62
CA ALA A 172 13.21 -11.78 -6.08
C ALA A 172 13.01 -11.52 -7.56
N PHE A 173 13.66 -10.50 -8.12
CA PHE A 173 13.57 -10.18 -9.55
C PHE A 173 14.16 -11.32 -10.40
N LYS A 174 15.37 -11.77 -10.08
CA LYS A 174 16.04 -12.87 -10.77
C LYS A 174 15.29 -14.20 -10.66
N LYS A 175 14.73 -14.49 -9.47
CA LYS A 175 13.85 -15.66 -9.28
C LYS A 175 12.60 -15.57 -10.14
N SER A 176 12.00 -14.39 -10.22
CA SER A 176 10.83 -14.15 -11.07
C SER A 176 11.13 -14.36 -12.55
N GLU A 177 12.29 -13.91 -13.03
CA GLU A 177 12.76 -14.19 -14.38
C GLU A 177 12.94 -15.70 -14.62
N ALA A 178 13.60 -16.41 -13.70
CA ALA A 178 13.81 -17.86 -13.83
C ALA A 178 12.48 -18.63 -13.95
N ILE A 179 11.47 -18.26 -13.14
CA ILE A 179 10.14 -18.87 -13.18
C ILE A 179 9.45 -18.62 -14.53
N LEU A 180 9.55 -17.40 -15.06
CA LEU A 180 8.82 -17.00 -16.29
C LEU A 180 9.54 -17.44 -17.57
N CYS A 181 10.82 -17.79 -17.50
CA CYS A 181 11.60 -18.26 -18.65
C CYS A 181 11.12 -19.62 -19.19
N ASP A 182 10.75 -20.53 -18.33
CA ASP A 182 10.32 -21.88 -18.72
C ASP A 182 8.85 -22.09 -18.40
N LYS A 183 7.98 -21.76 -19.35
CA LYS A 183 6.52 -21.92 -19.17
C LYS A 183 6.09 -23.34 -18.80
N ALA A 184 6.83 -24.37 -19.27
CA ALA A 184 6.50 -25.75 -18.96
C ALA A 184 6.83 -26.10 -17.50
N LYS A 185 7.86 -25.48 -16.93
CA LYS A 185 8.29 -25.69 -15.54
C LYS A 185 7.88 -24.57 -14.61
N ALA A 186 7.21 -23.53 -15.10
CA ALA A 186 6.89 -22.32 -14.32
C ALA A 186 6.21 -22.62 -12.97
N LEU A 187 5.27 -23.57 -12.94
CA LEU A 187 4.61 -23.97 -11.70
C LEU A 187 5.61 -24.65 -10.71
N ALA A 188 6.43 -25.57 -11.18
CA ALA A 188 7.42 -26.26 -10.35
C ALA A 188 8.47 -25.27 -9.81
N LEU A 189 8.96 -24.36 -10.67
CA LEU A 189 9.90 -23.31 -10.25
C LEU A 189 9.27 -22.32 -9.29
N LEU A 190 7.99 -21.99 -9.45
CA LEU A 190 7.24 -21.17 -8.48
C LEU A 190 7.16 -21.91 -7.13
N ASP A 191 6.82 -23.19 -7.12
CA ASP A 191 6.78 -23.99 -5.89
C ASP A 191 8.13 -24.05 -5.20
N ASP A 192 9.21 -24.24 -5.94
CA ASP A 192 10.57 -24.25 -5.40
C ASP A 192 10.98 -22.89 -4.84
N ALA A 193 10.67 -21.80 -5.54
CA ALA A 193 10.94 -20.44 -5.05
C ALA A 193 10.20 -20.13 -3.75
N MET A 194 8.91 -20.48 -3.68
CA MET A 194 8.10 -20.27 -2.49
C MET A 194 8.52 -21.14 -1.31
N ALA A 195 9.12 -22.32 -1.60
CA ALA A 195 9.77 -23.16 -0.59
C ALA A 195 11.16 -22.66 -0.18
N GLY A 196 11.63 -21.53 -0.75
CA GLY A 196 12.95 -20.95 -0.42
C GLY A 196 14.13 -21.65 -1.07
N LYS A 197 13.89 -22.50 -2.06
CA LYS A 197 14.97 -23.19 -2.79
C LYS A 197 15.69 -22.25 -3.76
N THR A 198 16.92 -22.58 -4.09
CA THR A 198 17.68 -21.93 -5.17
C THR A 198 17.09 -22.31 -6.51
N LEU A 199 16.92 -21.34 -7.38
CA LEU A 199 16.45 -21.55 -8.75
C LEU A 199 17.62 -21.51 -9.73
N PRO A 200 17.45 -22.12 -10.93
CA PRO A 200 18.43 -21.98 -12.01
C PRO A 200 18.56 -20.53 -12.45
N GLU A 201 19.67 -20.20 -13.10
CA GLU A 201 19.85 -18.89 -13.73
C GLU A 201 18.80 -18.70 -14.83
N PRO A 202 18.19 -17.49 -14.96
CA PRO A 202 17.29 -17.22 -16.05
C PRO A 202 18.02 -17.29 -17.39
N SER A 203 17.47 -18.05 -18.33
CA SER A 203 18.12 -18.35 -19.62
C SER A 203 17.46 -17.65 -20.82
N CYS A 204 16.47 -16.78 -20.60
CA CYS A 204 15.76 -16.10 -21.66
C CYS A 204 15.69 -14.56 -21.42
N SER A 205 15.70 -13.80 -22.50
CA SER A 205 15.60 -12.33 -22.45
C SER A 205 14.20 -11.79 -22.23
N THR A 206 13.16 -12.58 -22.56
CA THR A 206 11.76 -12.14 -22.54
C THR A 206 11.16 -12.11 -21.13
N ALA A 207 11.72 -12.85 -20.19
CA ALA A 207 11.21 -12.91 -18.82
C ALA A 207 11.38 -11.59 -18.07
N LYS A 208 12.48 -10.89 -18.29
CA LYS A 208 12.73 -9.57 -17.71
C LYS A 208 11.59 -8.60 -18.06
N GLU A 209 11.29 -8.48 -19.35
CA GLU A 209 10.21 -7.61 -19.83
C GLU A 209 8.85 -8.01 -19.23
N GLN A 210 8.60 -9.30 -19.06
CA GLN A 210 7.34 -9.77 -18.45
C GLN A 210 7.28 -9.43 -16.96
N VAL A 211 8.36 -9.52 -16.20
CA VAL A 211 8.42 -9.09 -14.80
C VAL A 211 8.18 -7.57 -14.70
N GLU A 212 8.80 -6.78 -15.57
CA GLU A 212 8.62 -5.33 -15.63
C GLU A 212 7.15 -4.97 -15.96
N LYS A 213 6.52 -5.67 -16.90
CA LYS A 213 5.08 -5.51 -17.21
C LYS A 213 4.19 -5.85 -16.02
N ASN A 214 4.51 -6.90 -15.27
CA ASN A 214 3.75 -7.26 -14.08
C ASN A 214 3.88 -6.17 -13.00
N ASN A 215 5.07 -5.60 -12.80
CA ASN A 215 5.29 -4.50 -11.88
C ASN A 215 4.51 -3.26 -12.31
N ALA A 216 4.62 -2.85 -13.58
CA ALA A 216 3.89 -1.71 -14.13
C ALA A 216 2.36 -1.88 -14.02
N LEU A 217 1.84 -3.10 -14.28
CA LEU A 217 0.44 -3.42 -14.09
C LEU A 217 0.02 -3.24 -12.63
N ALA A 218 0.78 -3.80 -11.69
CA ALA A 218 0.49 -3.69 -10.27
C ALA A 218 0.54 -2.22 -9.79
N ASP A 219 1.49 -1.43 -10.30
CA ASP A 219 1.61 -0.01 -9.98
C ASP A 219 0.45 0.81 -10.55
N SER A 220 0.02 0.53 -11.81
CA SER A 220 -1.16 1.15 -12.42
C SER A 220 -2.46 0.84 -11.67
N LEU A 221 -2.50 -0.33 -11.03
CA LEU A 221 -3.58 -0.76 -10.13
C LEU A 221 -3.34 -0.29 -8.69
N GLU A 222 -2.33 0.54 -8.41
CA GLU A 222 -1.96 1.03 -7.08
C GLU A 222 -1.83 -0.07 -6.00
N PHE A 223 -1.39 -1.25 -6.37
CA PHE A 223 -1.08 -2.30 -5.41
C PHE A 223 0.25 -2.00 -4.72
N ARG A 224 0.21 -1.61 -3.46
CA ARG A 224 1.38 -1.11 -2.71
C ARG A 224 2.26 -2.20 -2.11
N GLY A 225 1.80 -3.45 -2.11
CA GLY A 225 2.52 -4.57 -1.49
C GLY A 225 2.11 -5.93 -2.02
N THR A 226 2.80 -6.96 -1.54
CA THR A 226 2.54 -8.36 -1.82
C THR A 226 2.37 -9.16 -0.54
N PRO A 227 1.52 -10.20 -0.53
CA PRO A 227 0.64 -10.58 -1.63
C PRO A 227 -0.55 -9.64 -1.79
N THR A 228 -1.02 -9.46 -3.02
CA THR A 228 -2.31 -8.81 -3.31
C THR A 228 -3.12 -9.74 -4.19
N MET A 229 -4.36 -9.99 -3.83
CA MET A 229 -5.27 -10.91 -4.55
C MET A 229 -6.43 -10.14 -5.15
N VAL A 230 -6.88 -10.58 -6.32
CA VAL A 230 -8.08 -10.07 -6.98
C VAL A 230 -8.99 -11.24 -7.34
N ARG A 231 -10.22 -11.21 -6.84
CA ARG A 231 -11.25 -12.20 -7.14
C ARG A 231 -11.89 -11.91 -8.50
N GLY A 232 -12.48 -12.91 -9.12
CA GLY A 232 -13.06 -12.79 -10.47
C GLY A 232 -14.14 -11.71 -10.64
N ASP A 233 -14.76 -11.23 -9.54
CA ASP A 233 -15.69 -10.08 -9.53
C ASP A 233 -14.99 -8.72 -9.33
N GLY A 234 -13.66 -8.73 -9.36
CA GLY A 234 -12.82 -7.56 -9.19
C GLY A 234 -12.46 -7.21 -7.76
N LEU A 235 -13.03 -7.88 -6.75
CA LEU A 235 -12.75 -7.57 -5.36
C LEU A 235 -11.28 -7.81 -5.00
N VAL A 236 -10.63 -6.79 -4.43
CA VAL A 236 -9.22 -6.82 -4.04
C VAL A 236 -9.07 -7.17 -2.56
N ASN A 237 -8.15 -8.07 -2.26
CA ASN A 237 -7.64 -8.30 -0.91
C ASN A 237 -6.13 -8.04 -0.88
N SER A 238 -5.68 -7.16 -0.02
CA SER A 238 -4.26 -6.90 0.22
C SER A 238 -3.81 -7.65 1.46
N GLY A 239 -2.78 -8.50 1.29
CA GLY A 239 -2.21 -9.29 2.36
C GLY A 239 -2.62 -10.76 2.35
N TYR A 240 -2.12 -11.47 3.34
CA TYR A 240 -2.27 -12.90 3.56
C TYR A 240 -3.64 -13.25 4.13
N LEU A 241 -4.20 -14.37 3.70
CA LEU A 241 -5.38 -15.01 4.29
C LEU A 241 -5.08 -16.50 4.56
N PRO A 242 -5.41 -17.02 5.78
CA PRO A 242 -5.41 -18.47 6.03
C PRO A 242 -6.40 -19.21 5.14
N ALA A 243 -6.21 -20.49 4.88
CA ALA A 243 -6.99 -21.28 3.92
C ALA A 243 -8.50 -21.20 4.10
N GLU A 244 -8.99 -21.20 5.34
CA GLU A 244 -10.43 -21.07 5.63
C GLU A 244 -10.97 -19.70 5.24
N GLN A 245 -10.27 -18.62 5.64
CA GLN A 245 -10.65 -17.26 5.28
C GLN A 245 -10.51 -17.03 3.75
N LEU A 246 -9.45 -17.57 3.14
CA LEU A 246 -9.25 -17.53 1.70
C LEU A 246 -10.41 -18.22 0.98
N SER A 247 -10.82 -19.41 1.45
CA SER A 247 -11.97 -20.12 0.87
C SER A 247 -13.28 -19.35 1.02
N ALA A 248 -13.54 -18.77 2.20
CA ALA A 248 -14.70 -17.92 2.44
C ALA A 248 -14.69 -16.67 1.54
N TRP A 249 -13.54 -15.99 1.44
CA TRP A 249 -13.39 -14.83 0.57
C TRP A 249 -13.58 -15.16 -0.92
N ILE A 250 -13.11 -16.33 -1.38
CA ILE A 250 -13.37 -16.83 -2.75
C ILE A 250 -14.86 -17.01 -2.99
N ASP A 251 -15.65 -17.38 -1.97
CA ASP A 251 -17.10 -17.57 -2.06
C ASP A 251 -17.89 -16.28 -1.87
N GLY A 252 -17.25 -15.18 -1.55
CA GLY A 252 -17.91 -13.90 -1.30
C GLY A 252 -18.59 -13.81 0.07
N LYS A 253 -18.09 -14.57 1.04
CA LYS A 253 -18.59 -14.62 2.42
C LYS A 253 -17.69 -13.80 3.34
#